data_b5a59df6e778a66cfd61162bd066f1ab
#
_entry.id   b5a59df6e778a66cfd61162bd066f1ab
#
_cell.length_a   1.000
_cell.length_b   1.000
_cell.length_c   1.000
_cell.angle_alpha   90.00
_cell.angle_beta   90.00
_cell.angle_gamma   90.00
#
_symmetry.space_group_name_H-M   'P 1'
#
loop_
_entity.id
_entity.type
_entity.pdbx_description
1 polymer ?
#
loop_
_entity_poly.entity_id
_entity_poly.type
_entity_poly.pdbx_seq_one_letter_code
_entity_poly.pdbx_strand_id
1 'polypeptide(L)'
;MDIQQVCDYIITKMAGAGKTLSVLTLQRLLYFAQGWHLAFYGGPFFEGRFQAWAQGPINREIYDRFASRPLDSQVSAADLSIGFDVASLSQEKSNHIRSVLEAYARCEDSSLDEMINKIINEDAPWLEARTGCLEHSQREIGEDNIKRFCIVLYLLKQFGTKGCAKAQRQTSPVPAVPREACEWAQDLVPV
;
A
#
# COMPACT_ATOMS: atom_id res chain seq x y z
N MET A 1 1.27 0.46 -15.85
CA MET A 1 1.75 -0.88 -15.43
C MET A 1 0.53 -1.73 -15.08
N ASP A 2 0.58 -3.02 -15.34
CA ASP A 2 -0.51 -3.94 -15.00
C ASP A 2 -0.46 -4.26 -13.49
N ILE A 3 -1.60 -4.14 -12.81
CA ILE A 3 -1.74 -4.45 -11.39
C ILE A 3 -1.47 -5.93 -11.09
N GLN A 4 -1.75 -6.84 -12.06
CA GLN A 4 -1.48 -8.27 -11.93
C GLN A 4 0.03 -8.54 -11.78
N GLN A 5 0.88 -7.83 -12.52
CA GLN A 5 2.33 -7.96 -12.40
C GLN A 5 2.83 -7.48 -11.04
N VAL A 6 2.24 -6.39 -10.48
CA VAL A 6 2.57 -5.92 -9.12
C VAL A 6 2.16 -6.96 -8.08
N CYS A 7 0.96 -7.51 -8.24
CA CYS A 7 0.43 -8.58 -7.40
C CYS A 7 1.39 -9.79 -7.37
N ASP A 8 1.77 -10.30 -8.55
CA ASP A 8 2.67 -11.45 -8.67
C ASP A 8 4.06 -11.16 -8.08
N TYR A 9 4.58 -9.96 -8.26
CA TYR A 9 5.84 -9.55 -7.66
C TYR A 9 5.78 -9.56 -6.12
N ILE A 10 4.72 -9.01 -5.54
CA ILE A 10 4.51 -9.03 -4.07
C ILE A 10 4.44 -10.47 -3.56
N ILE A 11 3.63 -11.32 -4.19
CA ILE A 11 3.50 -12.74 -3.83
C ILE A 11 4.87 -13.43 -3.85
N THR A 12 5.63 -13.24 -4.95
CA THR A 12 6.96 -13.85 -5.10
C THR A 12 7.93 -13.41 -4.00
N LYS A 13 7.96 -12.10 -3.66
CA LYS A 13 8.85 -11.59 -2.62
C LYS A 13 8.46 -12.06 -1.23
N MET A 14 7.16 -12.11 -0.92
CA MET A 14 6.67 -12.60 0.37
C MET A 14 6.91 -14.11 0.54
N ALA A 15 6.62 -14.90 -0.46
CA ALA A 15 6.89 -16.34 -0.46
C ALA A 15 8.40 -16.62 -0.33
N GLY A 16 9.25 -15.90 -1.06
CA GLY A 16 10.71 -16.00 -0.98
C GLY A 16 11.29 -15.61 0.38
N ALA A 17 10.58 -14.78 1.15
CA ALA A 17 10.93 -14.41 2.52
C ALA A 17 10.33 -15.37 3.57
N GLY A 18 9.63 -16.43 3.15
CA GLY A 18 8.95 -17.36 4.06
C GLY A 18 7.77 -16.75 4.83
N LYS A 19 7.23 -15.63 4.35
CA LYS A 19 6.12 -14.94 4.99
C LYS A 19 4.79 -15.33 4.36
N THR A 20 3.78 -15.54 5.19
CA THR A 20 2.41 -15.74 4.75
C THR A 20 1.74 -14.41 4.41
N LEU A 21 0.81 -14.43 3.46
CA LEU A 21 0.11 -13.26 2.94
C LEU A 21 -1.36 -13.62 2.72
N SER A 22 -2.29 -12.91 3.35
CA SER A 22 -3.71 -13.06 3.03
C SER A 22 -4.09 -12.26 1.78
N VAL A 23 -5.20 -12.64 1.12
CA VAL A 23 -5.76 -11.86 0.00
C VAL A 23 -6.02 -10.42 0.43
N LEU A 24 -6.52 -10.21 1.64
CA LEU A 24 -6.80 -8.88 2.18
C LEU A 24 -5.51 -8.06 2.38
N THR A 25 -4.47 -8.68 2.94
CA THR A 25 -3.18 -8.03 3.12
C THR A 25 -2.52 -7.68 1.79
N LEU A 26 -2.64 -8.55 0.80
CA LEU A 26 -2.20 -8.28 -0.57
C LEU A 26 -2.90 -7.04 -1.15
N GLN A 27 -4.21 -6.93 -1.00
CA GLN A 27 -4.99 -5.75 -1.43
C GLN A 27 -4.46 -4.45 -0.80
N ARG A 28 -4.16 -4.49 0.48
CA ARG A 28 -3.66 -3.33 1.23
C ARG A 28 -2.22 -2.96 0.83
N LEU A 29 -1.36 -3.93 0.57
CA LEU A 29 -0.01 -3.68 0.06
C LEU A 29 -0.05 -3.04 -1.34
N LEU A 30 -0.97 -3.47 -2.20
CA LEU A 30 -1.22 -2.83 -3.50
C LEU A 30 -1.71 -1.39 -3.34
N TYR A 31 -2.63 -1.15 -2.40
CA TYR A 31 -3.10 0.20 -2.08
C TYR A 31 -1.96 1.13 -1.64
N PHE A 32 -1.09 0.66 -0.75
CA PHE A 32 0.09 1.43 -0.34
C PHE A 32 1.08 1.65 -1.48
N ALA A 33 1.29 0.66 -2.34
CA ALA A 33 2.15 0.83 -3.52
C ALA A 33 1.62 1.93 -4.44
N GLN A 34 0.31 1.96 -4.71
CA GLN A 34 -0.33 3.02 -5.47
C GLN A 34 -0.20 4.39 -4.76
N GLY A 35 -0.52 4.44 -3.48
CA GLY A 35 -0.53 5.69 -2.70
C GLY A 35 0.85 6.35 -2.62
N TRP A 36 1.88 5.58 -2.35
CA TRP A 36 3.24 6.11 -2.29
C TRP A 36 3.79 6.49 -3.66
N HIS A 37 3.39 5.80 -4.73
CA HIS A 37 3.78 6.21 -6.08
C HIS A 37 3.10 7.52 -6.47
N LEU A 38 1.80 7.67 -6.17
CA LEU A 38 1.09 8.95 -6.35
C LEU A 38 1.77 10.09 -5.58
N ALA A 39 2.22 9.82 -4.35
CA ALA A 39 2.88 10.81 -3.52
C ALA A 39 4.27 11.20 -4.05
N PHE A 40 5.09 10.25 -4.46
CA PHE A 40 6.49 10.51 -4.83
C PHE A 40 6.68 10.89 -6.30
N TYR A 41 5.85 10.37 -7.21
CA TYR A 41 6.01 10.55 -8.65
C TYR A 41 4.85 11.31 -9.30
N GLY A 42 3.79 11.62 -8.54
CA GLY A 42 2.67 12.42 -8.99
C GLY A 42 1.63 11.72 -9.86
N GLY A 43 1.92 10.52 -10.36
CA GLY A 43 1.05 9.69 -11.19
C GLY A 43 0.77 8.31 -10.60
N PRO A 44 -0.22 7.57 -11.13
CA PRO A 44 -0.53 6.22 -10.66
C PRO A 44 0.60 5.23 -11.01
N PHE A 45 0.80 4.25 -10.12
CA PHE A 45 1.78 3.17 -10.34
C PHE A 45 1.25 2.13 -11.33
N PHE A 46 -0.03 1.85 -11.23
CA PHE A 46 -0.78 0.97 -12.14
C PHE A 46 -2.17 1.56 -12.40
N GLU A 47 -2.81 1.10 -13.47
CA GLU A 47 -4.19 1.43 -13.75
C GLU A 47 -5.12 0.66 -12.80
N GLY A 48 -6.26 1.26 -12.47
CA GLY A 48 -7.26 0.67 -11.59
C GLY A 48 -7.53 1.52 -10.35
N ARG A 49 -8.73 1.33 -9.78
CA ARG A 49 -9.23 2.10 -8.65
C ARG A 49 -9.42 1.20 -7.44
N PHE A 50 -9.35 1.80 -6.26
CA PHE A 50 -9.69 1.14 -5.02
C PHE A 50 -11.08 1.56 -4.55
N GLN A 51 -11.85 0.60 -4.09
CA GLN A 51 -13.17 0.80 -3.50
C GLN A 51 -13.09 0.72 -1.97
N ALA A 52 -13.91 1.52 -1.29
CA ALA A 52 -13.94 1.59 0.18
C ALA A 52 -14.85 0.51 0.77
N TRP A 53 -14.43 -0.74 0.77
CA TRP A 53 -15.15 -1.86 1.38
C TRP A 53 -15.01 -1.86 2.91
N ALA A 54 -15.89 -2.60 3.62
CA ALA A 54 -15.85 -2.68 5.08
C ALA A 54 -14.51 -3.21 5.63
N GLN A 55 -13.88 -4.13 4.92
CA GLN A 55 -12.62 -4.77 5.30
C GLN A 55 -11.37 -3.94 4.97
N GLY A 56 -11.53 -2.83 4.19
CA GLY A 56 -10.44 -1.98 3.75
C GLY A 56 -10.53 -1.58 2.28
N PRO A 57 -9.49 -0.94 1.76
CA PRO A 57 -9.37 -0.64 0.34
C PRO A 57 -9.28 -1.92 -0.49
N ILE A 58 -10.16 -2.10 -1.47
CA ILE A 58 -10.20 -3.26 -2.35
C ILE A 58 -10.14 -2.81 -3.81
N ASN A 59 -9.19 -3.36 -4.56
CA ASN A 59 -9.20 -3.29 -6.01
C ASN A 59 -10.02 -4.46 -6.56
N ARG A 60 -11.01 -4.14 -7.40
CA ARG A 60 -11.98 -5.13 -7.89
C ARG A 60 -11.35 -6.20 -8.77
N GLU A 61 -10.39 -5.84 -9.61
CA GLU A 61 -9.71 -6.78 -10.51
C GLU A 61 -8.94 -7.86 -9.72
N ILE A 62 -8.22 -7.44 -8.68
CA ILE A 62 -7.52 -8.38 -7.79
C ILE A 62 -8.50 -9.19 -6.94
N TYR A 63 -9.60 -8.59 -6.50
CA TYR A 63 -10.64 -9.35 -5.81
C TYR A 63 -11.22 -10.45 -6.70
N ASP A 64 -11.51 -10.15 -7.96
CA ASP A 64 -12.07 -11.12 -8.91
C ASP A 64 -11.08 -12.24 -9.25
N ARG A 65 -9.77 -11.96 -9.27
CA ARG A 65 -8.73 -13.00 -9.38
C ARG A 65 -8.82 -14.06 -8.28
N PHE A 66 -9.20 -13.64 -7.07
CA PHE A 66 -9.31 -14.51 -5.89
C PHE A 66 -10.76 -14.73 -5.44
N ALA A 67 -11.77 -14.41 -6.25
CA ALA A 67 -13.19 -14.39 -5.86
C ALA A 67 -13.75 -15.74 -5.38
N SER A 68 -13.08 -16.86 -5.65
CA SER A 68 -13.46 -18.18 -5.13
C SER A 68 -13.02 -18.41 -3.68
N ARG A 69 -12.29 -17.47 -3.06
CA ARG A 69 -11.73 -17.62 -1.72
C ARG A 69 -12.12 -16.46 -0.80
N PRO A 70 -12.28 -16.71 0.52
CA PRO A 70 -12.41 -15.65 1.52
C PRO A 70 -11.20 -14.70 1.51
N LEU A 71 -11.40 -13.42 1.91
CA LEU A 71 -10.33 -12.41 1.91
C LEU A 71 -9.20 -12.73 2.91
N ASP A 72 -9.47 -13.51 3.94
CA ASP A 72 -8.49 -13.98 4.94
C ASP A 72 -7.71 -15.22 4.49
N SER A 73 -8.07 -15.81 3.32
CA SER A 73 -7.36 -16.99 2.81
C SER A 73 -5.93 -16.64 2.42
N GLN A 74 -5.02 -17.60 2.67
CA GLN A 74 -3.60 -17.45 2.39
C GLN A 74 -3.30 -17.50 0.89
N VAL A 75 -2.40 -16.63 0.46
CA VAL A 75 -1.86 -16.56 -0.89
C VAL A 75 -0.47 -17.17 -0.90
N SER A 76 -0.15 -17.93 -1.92
CA SER A 76 1.11 -18.67 -2.05
C SER A 76 1.69 -18.54 -3.46
N ALA A 77 2.89 -19.11 -3.66
CA ALA A 77 3.51 -19.18 -4.98
C ALA A 77 2.67 -19.96 -6.02
N ALA A 78 1.74 -20.83 -5.59
CA ALA A 78 0.82 -21.52 -6.50
C ALA A 78 -0.21 -20.59 -7.14
N ASP A 79 -0.40 -19.40 -6.59
CA ASP A 79 -1.34 -18.39 -7.07
C ASP A 79 -0.74 -17.41 -8.10
N LEU A 80 0.53 -17.60 -8.46
CA LEU A 80 1.20 -16.77 -9.47
C LEU A 80 0.58 -16.99 -10.85
N SER A 81 0.54 -15.91 -11.63
CA SER A 81 0.14 -15.99 -13.04
C SER A 81 1.10 -16.87 -13.82
N ILE A 82 0.54 -17.67 -14.74
CA ILE A 82 1.34 -18.55 -15.59
C ILE A 82 2.34 -17.71 -16.40
N GLY A 83 3.62 -18.08 -16.30
CA GLY A 83 4.69 -17.40 -17.06
C GLY A 83 5.15 -16.07 -16.46
N PHE A 84 4.73 -15.72 -15.22
CA PHE A 84 5.25 -14.53 -14.56
C PHE A 84 6.76 -14.66 -14.32
N ASP A 85 7.51 -13.64 -14.76
CA ASP A 85 8.94 -13.53 -14.50
C ASP A 85 9.23 -12.22 -13.75
N VAL A 86 9.87 -12.33 -12.59
CA VAL A 86 10.30 -11.17 -11.77
C VAL A 86 11.21 -10.22 -12.54
N ALA A 87 12.02 -10.75 -13.48
CA ALA A 87 12.91 -9.96 -14.33
C ALA A 87 12.16 -9.09 -15.36
N SER A 88 10.87 -9.34 -15.59
CA SER A 88 10.04 -8.52 -16.49
C SER A 88 9.77 -7.11 -15.96
N LEU A 89 9.93 -6.87 -14.65
CA LEU A 89 9.78 -5.56 -14.06
C LEU A 89 11.09 -4.76 -14.15
N SER A 90 10.99 -3.48 -14.55
CA SER A 90 12.14 -2.58 -14.50
C SER A 90 12.67 -2.44 -13.07
N GLN A 91 13.95 -2.11 -12.94
CA GLN A 91 14.61 -1.93 -11.65
C GLN A 91 13.92 -0.86 -10.79
N GLU A 92 13.47 0.23 -11.41
CA GLU A 92 12.75 1.33 -10.75
C GLU A 92 11.44 0.83 -10.10
N LYS A 93 10.61 0.12 -10.89
CA LYS A 93 9.34 -0.45 -10.41
C LYS A 93 9.56 -1.47 -9.29
N SER A 94 10.54 -2.35 -9.46
CA SER A 94 10.93 -3.33 -8.46
C SER A 94 11.42 -2.67 -7.16
N ASN A 95 12.18 -1.59 -7.26
CA ASN A 95 12.66 -0.82 -6.11
C ASN A 95 11.50 -0.17 -5.35
N HIS A 96 10.54 0.42 -6.08
CA HIS A 96 9.36 1.02 -5.45
C HIS A 96 8.57 -0.01 -4.64
N ILE A 97 8.21 -1.16 -5.23
CA ILE A 97 7.48 -2.22 -4.52
C ILE A 97 8.29 -2.72 -3.31
N ARG A 98 9.61 -2.93 -3.49
CA ARG A 98 10.48 -3.39 -2.40
C ARG A 98 10.50 -2.40 -1.24
N SER A 99 10.58 -1.09 -1.50
CA SER A 99 10.54 -0.06 -0.45
C SER A 99 9.22 -0.10 0.33
N VAL A 100 8.11 -0.33 -0.34
CA VAL A 100 6.80 -0.53 0.30
C VAL A 100 6.82 -1.78 1.17
N LEU A 101 7.26 -2.92 0.64
CA LEU A 101 7.34 -4.17 1.40
C LEU A 101 8.28 -4.02 2.62
N GLU A 102 9.41 -3.36 2.46
CA GLU A 102 10.32 -3.07 3.56
C GLU A 102 9.69 -2.19 4.66
N ALA A 103 8.86 -1.22 4.29
CA ALA A 103 8.16 -0.38 5.25
C ALA A 103 7.07 -1.14 6.02
N TYR A 104 6.29 -1.96 5.32
CA TYR A 104 5.07 -2.55 5.87
C TYR A 104 5.20 -4.03 6.26
N ALA A 105 6.19 -4.77 5.73
CA ALA A 105 6.34 -6.21 5.97
C ALA A 105 7.49 -6.59 6.93
N ARG A 106 8.13 -5.62 7.60
CA ARG A 106 9.28 -5.86 8.51
C ARG A 106 8.92 -6.30 9.92
N CYS A 107 7.65 -6.17 10.36
CA CYS A 107 7.30 -6.48 11.74
C CYS A 107 7.44 -7.99 12.04
N GLU A 108 8.38 -8.32 12.93
CA GLU A 108 8.64 -9.70 13.36
C GLU A 108 7.70 -10.14 14.49
N ASP A 109 7.21 -9.22 15.32
CA ASP A 109 6.48 -9.50 16.57
C ASP A 109 4.96 -9.34 16.52
N SER A 110 4.42 -8.71 15.47
CA SER A 110 2.98 -8.63 15.23
C SER A 110 2.66 -9.27 13.89
N SER A 111 1.49 -9.89 13.78
CA SER A 111 1.07 -10.37 12.46
C SER A 111 1.05 -9.18 11.50
N LEU A 112 1.55 -9.38 10.28
CA LEU A 112 1.50 -8.38 9.22
C LEU A 112 0.08 -7.82 9.06
N ASP A 113 -0.93 -8.68 9.20
CA ASP A 113 -2.34 -8.33 9.14
C ASP A 113 -2.75 -7.36 10.25
N GLU A 114 -2.31 -7.53 11.48
CA GLU A 114 -2.65 -6.64 12.61
C GLU A 114 -2.06 -5.24 12.42
N MET A 115 -0.80 -5.16 12.00
CA MET A 115 -0.16 -3.87 11.74
C MET A 115 -0.86 -3.12 10.60
N ILE A 116 -1.12 -3.80 9.50
CA ILE A 116 -1.78 -3.20 8.34
C ILE A 116 -3.23 -2.84 8.68
N ASN A 117 -3.94 -3.66 9.47
CA ASN A 117 -5.28 -3.33 9.98
C ASN A 117 -5.28 -2.02 10.76
N LYS A 118 -4.32 -1.83 11.66
CA LYS A 118 -4.20 -0.60 12.44
C LYS A 118 -4.00 0.63 11.54
N ILE A 119 -3.13 0.53 10.54
CA ILE A 119 -2.86 1.64 9.62
C ILE A 119 -4.11 1.98 8.79
N ILE A 120 -4.80 0.98 8.26
CA ILE A 120 -6.02 1.19 7.47
C ILE A 120 -7.14 1.80 8.31
N ASN A 121 -7.28 1.41 9.57
CA ASN A 121 -8.29 2.01 10.46
C ASN A 121 -8.04 3.49 10.76
N GLU A 122 -6.83 3.98 10.53
CA GLU A 122 -6.44 5.39 10.65
C GLU A 122 -6.36 6.09 9.26
N ASP A 123 -6.61 5.36 8.17
CA ASP A 123 -6.52 5.87 6.78
C ASP A 123 -7.69 6.83 6.48
N ALA A 124 -7.39 8.12 6.47
CA ALA A 124 -8.40 9.15 6.23
C ALA A 124 -9.10 9.01 4.86
N PRO A 125 -8.43 8.74 3.73
CA PRO A 125 -9.10 8.56 2.43
C PRO A 125 -10.12 7.43 2.41
N TRP A 126 -9.80 6.31 3.04
CA TRP A 126 -10.71 5.18 3.15
C TRP A 126 -11.91 5.50 4.07
N LEU A 127 -11.64 6.12 5.23
CA LEU A 127 -12.68 6.54 6.18
C LEU A 127 -13.62 7.58 5.56
N GLU A 128 -13.08 8.59 4.87
CA GLU A 128 -13.87 9.61 4.16
C GLU A 128 -14.77 8.98 3.09
N ALA A 129 -14.22 8.08 2.27
CA ALA A 129 -14.97 7.40 1.23
C ALA A 129 -16.07 6.50 1.82
N ARG A 130 -15.89 5.99 3.03
CA ARG A 130 -16.89 5.18 3.74
C ARG A 130 -17.96 5.99 4.47
N THR A 131 -17.80 7.30 4.63
CA THR A 131 -18.78 8.12 5.35
C THR A 131 -20.18 7.98 4.79
N GLY A 132 -21.12 7.50 5.61
CA GLY A 132 -22.50 7.23 5.22
C GLY A 132 -22.71 5.99 4.35
N CYS A 133 -21.72 5.10 4.23
CA CYS A 133 -21.83 3.85 3.48
C CYS A 133 -22.27 2.68 4.36
N LEU A 134 -23.06 1.77 3.76
CA LEU A 134 -23.34 0.45 4.32
C LEU A 134 -22.14 -0.49 4.13
N GLU A 135 -22.24 -1.73 4.64
CA GLU A 135 -21.13 -2.70 4.64
C GLU A 135 -20.51 -2.95 3.25
N HIS A 136 -21.33 -3.00 2.21
CA HIS A 136 -20.90 -3.29 0.83
C HIS A 136 -20.85 -2.01 -0.03
N SER A 137 -20.00 -1.06 0.36
CA SER A 137 -19.79 0.14 -0.45
C SER A 137 -18.88 -0.16 -1.64
N GLN A 138 -19.33 0.19 -2.85
CA GLN A 138 -18.51 0.21 -4.07
C GLN A 138 -17.98 1.61 -4.38
N ARG A 139 -18.02 2.54 -3.40
CA ARG A 139 -17.54 3.90 -3.59
C ARG A 139 -16.03 3.88 -3.77
N GLU A 140 -15.57 4.55 -4.81
CA GLU A 140 -14.14 4.68 -5.08
C GLU A 140 -13.45 5.61 -4.09
N ILE A 141 -12.22 5.28 -3.75
CA ILE A 141 -11.33 6.15 -2.99
C ILE A 141 -10.59 7.03 -3.99
N GLY A 142 -10.72 8.36 -3.83
CA GLY A 142 -10.12 9.33 -4.75
C GLY A 142 -8.58 9.30 -4.68
N GLU A 143 -7.91 9.20 -5.83
CA GLU A 143 -6.44 9.17 -5.88
C GLU A 143 -5.79 10.43 -5.31
N ASP A 144 -6.40 11.60 -5.50
CA ASP A 144 -5.91 12.86 -4.91
C ASP A 144 -5.98 12.84 -3.38
N ASN A 145 -6.97 12.16 -2.79
CA ASN A 145 -7.08 12.01 -1.35
C ASN A 145 -5.99 11.04 -0.85
N ILE A 146 -5.78 9.92 -1.55
CA ILE A 146 -4.70 8.96 -1.24
C ILE A 146 -3.33 9.66 -1.31
N LYS A 147 -3.09 10.41 -2.40
CA LYS A 147 -1.85 11.18 -2.59
C LYS A 147 -1.59 12.15 -1.43
N ARG A 148 -2.58 13.00 -1.12
CA ARG A 148 -2.48 13.97 -0.02
C ARG A 148 -2.20 13.31 1.31
N PHE A 149 -2.87 12.22 1.61
CA PHE A 149 -2.67 11.46 2.84
C PHE A 149 -1.24 10.92 2.95
N CYS A 150 -0.71 10.28 1.89
CA CYS A 150 0.67 9.78 1.88
C CYS A 150 1.70 10.92 2.03
N ILE A 151 1.46 12.09 1.41
CA ILE A 151 2.32 13.27 1.59
C ILE A 151 2.30 13.72 3.05
N VAL A 152 1.13 13.82 3.68
CA VAL A 152 1.02 14.21 5.11
C VAL A 152 1.74 13.21 6.00
N LEU A 153 1.57 11.89 5.77
CA LEU A 153 2.32 10.87 6.53
C LEU A 153 3.83 11.03 6.38
N TYR A 154 4.30 11.31 5.18
CA TYR A 154 5.71 11.56 4.92
C TYR A 154 6.23 12.77 5.70
N LEU A 155 5.53 13.91 5.62
CA LEU A 155 5.91 15.14 6.31
C LEU A 155 5.89 14.97 7.84
N LEU A 156 4.89 14.29 8.39
CA LEU A 156 4.82 13.99 9.83
C LEU A 156 6.02 13.15 10.28
N LYS A 157 6.47 12.19 9.48
CA LYS A 157 7.66 11.38 9.79
C LYS A 157 8.93 12.24 9.76
N GLN A 158 9.08 13.14 8.78
CA GLN A 158 10.29 13.96 8.63
C GLN A 158 10.37 15.08 9.69
N PHE A 159 9.25 15.74 9.99
CA PHE A 159 9.22 16.97 10.77
C PHE A 159 8.51 16.83 12.12
N GLY A 160 7.62 15.85 12.30
CA GLY A 160 6.84 15.65 13.52
C GLY A 160 7.65 15.25 14.75
N THR A 161 8.92 14.90 14.59
CA THR A 161 9.80 14.46 15.69
C THR A 161 10.45 15.61 16.48
N LYS A 162 10.35 16.86 16.04
CA LYS A 162 11.00 18.01 16.71
C LYS A 162 10.20 18.58 17.88
N GLY A 163 8.96 18.14 18.12
CA GLY A 163 8.06 18.78 19.09
C GLY A 163 7.46 17.90 20.19
N CYS A 164 7.54 16.58 20.15
CA CYS A 164 6.89 15.75 21.16
C CYS A 164 7.57 14.39 21.36
N ALA A 165 8.43 14.28 22.36
CA ALA A 165 9.10 13.04 22.76
C ALA A 165 8.13 11.90 23.21
N LYS A 166 6.84 12.17 23.36
CA LYS A 166 5.80 11.19 23.73
C LYS A 166 5.02 10.60 22.56
N ALA A 167 5.09 11.23 21.36
CA ALA A 167 4.37 10.75 20.15
C ALA A 167 5.18 9.74 19.33
N GLN A 168 6.39 9.40 19.71
CA GLN A 168 7.33 8.58 18.94
C GLN A 168 6.98 7.09 18.80
N ARG A 169 5.86 6.62 19.35
CA ARG A 169 5.51 5.19 19.32
C ARG A 169 4.43 4.80 18.30
N GLN A 170 3.92 5.71 17.46
CA GLN A 170 2.75 5.43 16.62
C GLN A 170 2.80 6.06 15.22
N THR A 171 3.95 6.31 14.63
CA THR A 171 3.97 6.76 13.23
C THR A 171 3.80 5.56 12.29
N SER A 172 2.83 5.65 11.39
CA SER A 172 2.67 4.69 10.29
C SER A 172 4.00 4.52 9.54
N PRO A 173 4.34 3.30 9.11
CA PRO A 173 5.55 3.07 8.34
C PRO A 173 5.48 3.82 7.00
N VAL A 174 6.57 4.49 6.64
CA VAL A 174 6.70 5.23 5.38
C VAL A 174 7.84 4.63 4.59
N PRO A 175 7.66 4.29 3.30
CA PRO A 175 8.72 3.79 2.45
C PRO A 175 9.92 4.73 2.36
N ALA A 176 11.09 4.20 2.01
CA ALA A 176 12.25 5.02 1.68
C ALA A 176 11.94 5.87 0.44
N VAL A 177 12.25 7.17 0.52
CA VAL A 177 12.05 8.09 -0.60
C VAL A 177 13.05 7.77 -1.69
N PRO A 178 12.62 7.56 -2.93
CA PRO A 178 13.52 7.48 -4.06
C PRO A 178 14.31 8.79 -4.21
N ARG A 179 15.59 8.70 -4.63
CA ARG A 179 16.43 9.88 -4.79
C ARG A 179 15.85 10.91 -5.76
N GLU A 180 15.20 10.42 -6.82
CA GLU A 180 14.55 11.25 -7.85
C GLU A 180 13.31 11.97 -7.35
N ALA A 181 12.67 11.49 -6.28
CA ALA A 181 11.47 12.10 -5.71
C ALA A 181 11.76 13.19 -4.66
N CYS A 182 13.03 13.43 -4.31
CA CYS A 182 13.38 14.43 -3.30
C CYS A 182 13.21 15.89 -3.78
N GLU A 183 13.21 16.15 -5.10
CA GLU A 183 13.15 17.51 -5.63
C GLU A 183 11.84 18.22 -5.30
N TRP A 184 10.68 17.54 -5.47
CA TRP A 184 9.37 18.14 -5.19
C TRP A 184 9.07 18.33 -3.68
N ALA A 185 9.72 17.54 -2.82
CA ALA A 185 9.51 17.64 -1.37
C ALA A 185 10.14 18.94 -0.80
N GLN A 186 11.10 19.54 -1.50
CA GLN A 186 11.72 20.81 -1.11
C GLN A 186 10.79 22.00 -1.36
N ASP A 187 9.92 21.93 -2.36
CA ASP A 187 8.97 22.98 -2.72
C ASP A 187 7.74 23.05 -1.78
N LEU A 188 7.53 22.03 -0.93
CA LEU A 188 6.41 21.95 0.01
C LEU A 188 6.74 22.48 1.41
N VAL A 189 7.99 22.87 1.68
CA VAL A 189 8.39 23.46 2.96
C VAL A 189 8.23 24.98 2.85
N PRO A 190 7.26 25.62 3.54
CA PRO A 190 7.22 27.08 3.61
C PRO A 190 8.48 27.55 4.37
N VAL A 191 9.19 28.52 3.79
CA VAL A 191 10.31 29.22 4.39
C VAL A 191 9.86 30.01 5.62
#